data_1d1b7e0a266714538f99011833035b61
#
_entry.id   1d1b7e0a266714538f99011833035b61
#
_cell.length_a   1.000
_cell.length_b   1.000
_cell.length_c   1.000
_cell.angle_alpha   90.00
_cell.angle_beta   90.00
_cell.angle_gamma   90.00
#
_symmetry.space_group_name_H-M   'P 1'
#
loop_
_entity.id
_entity.type
_entity.pdbx_description
1 polymer ?
#
loop_
_entity_poly.entity_id
_entity_poly.type
_entity_poly.pdbx_seq_one_letter_code
_entity_poly.pdbx_strand_id
1 'polypeptide(L)'
;MRAMVVKEWGQPFASEERPDPQPGPGEAVMKVHAAGVGLTLVTMRTGVFGGDTPRVMGHELGGDIVAVGEGVTNVKPGDRCAVYFYLNCGHCRWCHGGRETLCENHGGYVGVHVDGGYADYVCLPAGNFLPIPEGLDYEGAAIAADAVNTNWHCMRERAQISPHDDVLLIGAGGGVGVHGIQVAKAFGARVIAADISDEKLEYAKQWGADEVINVRAINDVAAAARKLTDGKGVEAAVDYVGAPQTFSAAIAALTAAGRAVVIGAKPGNVEVNPIELLITEKIVTGSRHSTRTELMETMEIMARGLIKPAIGKRVHFTEVETMFEELQAETLLGRGALTYDN
;
A
#
# COMPACT_ATOMS: atom_id res chain seq x y z
N MET A 1 -10.76 26.19 -1.45
CA MET A 1 -9.99 25.08 -2.03
C MET A 1 -10.87 24.23 -2.93
N ARG A 2 -10.30 23.69 -3.99
CA ARG A 2 -10.97 22.68 -4.82
C ARG A 2 -10.88 21.32 -4.11
N ALA A 3 -11.91 20.51 -4.24
CA ALA A 3 -11.95 19.16 -3.68
C ALA A 3 -12.74 18.20 -4.58
N MET A 4 -12.28 16.95 -4.67
CA MET A 4 -12.98 15.86 -5.32
C MET A 4 -13.72 15.05 -4.26
N VAL A 5 -15.04 15.11 -4.29
CA VAL A 5 -15.93 14.66 -3.20
C VAL A 5 -16.77 13.48 -3.65
N VAL A 6 -16.78 12.41 -2.87
CA VAL A 6 -17.78 11.35 -2.95
C VAL A 6 -19.00 11.78 -2.15
N LYS A 7 -20.12 12.05 -2.83
CA LYS A 7 -21.37 12.53 -2.21
C LYS A 7 -22.05 11.44 -1.39
N GLU A 8 -22.04 10.23 -1.93
CA GLU A 8 -22.57 9.01 -1.34
C GLU A 8 -21.62 7.85 -1.72
N TRP A 9 -21.41 6.91 -0.82
CA TRP A 9 -20.57 5.77 -1.13
C TRP A 9 -21.03 5.04 -2.39
N GLY A 10 -20.07 4.64 -3.21
CA GLY A 10 -20.32 3.98 -4.51
C GLY A 10 -20.52 4.94 -5.68
N GLN A 11 -20.70 6.24 -5.44
CA GLN A 11 -20.86 7.23 -6.50
C GLN A 11 -19.51 7.76 -7.03
N PRO A 12 -19.48 8.28 -8.27
CA PRO A 12 -18.33 8.99 -8.81
C PRO A 12 -17.96 10.24 -8.01
N PHE A 13 -16.74 10.72 -8.18
CA PHE A 13 -16.30 11.98 -7.61
C PHE A 13 -17.00 13.17 -8.25
N ALA A 14 -17.37 14.14 -7.41
CA ALA A 14 -17.87 15.45 -7.84
C ALA A 14 -16.85 16.53 -7.44
N SER A 15 -16.56 17.44 -8.35
CA SER A 15 -15.72 18.62 -8.04
C SER A 15 -16.52 19.64 -7.23
N GLU A 16 -15.94 20.14 -6.14
CA GLU A 16 -16.52 21.16 -5.26
C GLU A 16 -15.49 22.22 -4.89
N GLU A 17 -15.98 23.44 -4.73
CA GLU A 17 -15.28 24.48 -4.00
C GLU A 17 -15.67 24.43 -2.52
N ARG A 18 -14.67 24.39 -1.63
CA ARG A 18 -14.84 24.35 -0.17
C ARG A 18 -13.99 25.43 0.48
N PRO A 19 -14.35 25.91 1.67
CA PRO A 19 -13.45 26.75 2.47
C PRO A 19 -12.11 26.05 2.71
N ASP A 20 -11.03 26.83 2.78
CA ASP A 20 -9.75 26.27 3.19
C ASP A 20 -9.81 25.84 4.66
N PRO A 21 -9.30 24.64 4.99
CA PRO A 21 -9.36 24.14 6.35
C PRO A 21 -8.50 24.99 7.30
N GLN A 22 -8.95 25.14 8.53
CA GLN A 22 -8.20 25.77 9.60
C GLN A 22 -7.86 24.72 10.66
N PRO A 23 -6.59 24.66 11.13
CA PRO A 23 -6.21 23.64 12.10
C PRO A 23 -6.77 23.93 13.49
N GLY A 24 -7.43 22.96 14.09
CA GLY A 24 -7.78 22.96 15.51
C GLY A 24 -6.56 22.64 16.40
N PRO A 25 -6.73 22.64 17.74
CA PRO A 25 -5.67 22.23 18.67
C PRO A 25 -5.15 20.82 18.34
N GLY A 26 -3.82 20.67 18.21
CA GLY A 26 -3.18 19.40 17.88
C GLY A 26 -3.24 19.00 16.40
N GLU A 27 -3.82 19.80 15.53
CA GLU A 27 -3.93 19.55 14.09
C GLU A 27 -2.95 20.41 13.29
N ALA A 28 -2.69 19.97 12.06
CA ALA A 28 -1.94 20.74 11.06
C ALA A 28 -2.61 20.66 9.69
N VAL A 29 -2.38 21.66 8.86
CA VAL A 29 -2.85 21.73 7.48
C VAL A 29 -1.68 21.56 6.53
N MET A 30 -1.84 20.63 5.59
CA MET A 30 -0.90 20.40 4.49
C MET A 30 -1.50 20.94 3.19
N LYS A 31 -0.71 21.71 2.41
CA LYS A 31 -0.94 21.89 0.97
C LYS A 31 -0.46 20.61 0.27
N VAL A 32 -1.37 19.95 -0.45
CA VAL A 32 -1.05 18.69 -1.13
C VAL A 32 -0.34 18.98 -2.44
N HIS A 33 0.76 18.29 -2.71
CA HIS A 33 1.54 18.41 -3.95
C HIS A 33 1.51 17.10 -4.76
N ALA A 34 1.29 15.97 -4.13
CA ALA A 34 1.14 14.69 -4.78
C ALA A 34 0.23 13.76 -3.99
N ALA A 35 -0.53 12.92 -4.68
CA ALA A 35 -1.27 11.81 -4.07
C ALA A 35 -1.14 10.53 -4.88
N GLY A 36 -1.11 9.38 -4.18
CA GLY A 36 -1.17 8.08 -4.82
C GLY A 36 -2.61 7.62 -5.03
N VAL A 37 -2.80 6.75 -6.02
CA VAL A 37 -4.09 6.10 -6.30
C VAL A 37 -3.88 4.61 -6.52
N GLY A 38 -4.58 3.79 -5.73
CA GLY A 38 -4.52 2.34 -5.84
C GLY A 38 -5.88 1.67 -5.68
N LEU A 39 -5.93 0.38 -5.97
CA LEU A 39 -7.16 -0.42 -5.98
C LEU A 39 -7.88 -0.44 -4.62
N THR A 40 -7.16 -0.30 -3.51
CA THR A 40 -7.73 -0.19 -2.16
C THR A 40 -8.72 0.97 -2.06
N LEU A 41 -8.42 2.11 -2.69
CA LEU A 41 -9.32 3.28 -2.69
C LEU A 41 -10.62 3.02 -3.48
N VAL A 42 -10.56 2.21 -4.54
CA VAL A 42 -11.76 1.76 -5.26
C VAL A 42 -12.66 0.96 -4.33
N THR A 43 -12.08 0.03 -3.54
CA THR A 43 -12.81 -0.73 -2.52
C THR A 43 -13.32 0.18 -1.40
N MET A 44 -12.52 1.13 -0.92
CA MET A 44 -12.94 2.10 0.11
C MET A 44 -14.14 2.93 -0.35
N ARG A 45 -14.18 3.33 -1.63
CA ARG A 45 -15.30 4.09 -2.21
C ARG A 45 -16.64 3.35 -2.17
N THR A 46 -16.64 2.02 -2.05
CA THR A 46 -17.91 1.26 -1.88
C THR A 46 -18.55 1.44 -0.50
N GLY A 47 -17.86 2.08 0.46
CA GLY A 47 -18.32 2.27 1.82
C GLY A 47 -18.13 1.06 2.75
N VAL A 48 -17.49 -0.01 2.29
CA VAL A 48 -17.28 -1.25 3.07
C VAL A 48 -16.44 -1.02 4.34
N PHE A 49 -15.63 0.05 4.37
CA PHE A 49 -14.84 0.43 5.53
C PHE A 49 -15.58 1.35 6.52
N GLY A 50 -16.85 1.68 6.26
CA GLY A 50 -17.63 2.62 7.06
C GLY A 50 -17.27 4.08 6.74
N GLY A 51 -17.48 4.96 7.72
CA GLY A 51 -17.33 6.41 7.56
C GLY A 51 -18.58 7.06 6.95
N ASP A 52 -18.65 8.39 7.09
CA ASP A 52 -19.79 9.17 6.62
C ASP A 52 -19.45 9.88 5.29
N THR A 53 -20.48 10.11 4.47
CA THR A 53 -20.42 10.97 3.28
C THR A 53 -21.22 12.26 3.53
N PRO A 54 -20.91 13.38 2.84
CA PRO A 54 -19.93 13.52 1.76
C PRO A 54 -18.48 13.45 2.26
N ARG A 55 -17.56 12.88 1.44
CA ARG A 55 -16.16 12.63 1.82
C ARG A 55 -15.17 13.01 0.73
N VAL A 56 -14.10 13.72 1.07
CA VAL A 56 -12.91 13.84 0.25
C VAL A 56 -12.04 12.61 0.48
N MET A 57 -11.74 11.84 -0.55
CA MET A 57 -10.91 10.64 -0.44
C MET A 57 -9.41 10.96 -0.61
N GLY A 58 -8.58 9.94 -0.62
CA GLY A 58 -7.12 10.04 -0.81
C GLY A 58 -6.35 10.00 0.50
N HIS A 59 -5.46 9.01 0.63
CA HIS A 59 -4.68 8.81 1.86
C HIS A 59 -3.17 8.68 1.63
N GLU A 60 -2.72 8.51 0.41
CA GLU A 60 -1.30 8.51 0.03
C GLU A 60 -0.92 9.92 -0.37
N LEU A 61 -0.33 10.71 0.53
CA LEU A 61 -0.16 12.14 0.34
C LEU A 61 1.25 12.60 0.63
N GLY A 62 1.75 13.52 -0.21
CA GLY A 62 2.96 14.29 0.01
C GLY A 62 2.70 15.77 -0.21
N GLY A 63 3.23 16.62 0.67
CA GLY A 63 3.01 18.06 0.57
C GLY A 63 3.74 18.87 1.63
N ASP A 64 3.41 20.15 1.71
CA ASP A 64 3.99 21.12 2.65
C ASP A 64 3.02 21.47 3.76
N ILE A 65 3.48 21.49 5.00
CA ILE A 65 2.72 22.04 6.10
C ILE A 65 2.61 23.55 5.91
N VAL A 66 1.37 24.06 5.92
CA VAL A 66 1.11 25.50 5.72
C VAL A 66 0.58 26.18 6.99
N ALA A 67 -0.05 25.43 7.90
CA ALA A 67 -0.54 25.95 9.17
C ALA A 67 -0.51 24.83 10.24
N VAL A 68 -0.37 25.24 11.50
CA VAL A 68 -0.43 24.36 12.66
C VAL A 68 -1.33 24.95 13.75
N GLY A 69 -2.07 24.10 14.44
CA GLY A 69 -2.91 24.47 15.57
C GLY A 69 -2.14 24.58 16.88
N GLU A 70 -2.86 25.00 17.92
CA GLU A 70 -2.28 25.10 19.27
C GLU A 70 -1.75 23.74 19.77
N GLY A 71 -0.59 23.75 20.42
CA GLY A 71 0.06 22.56 21.01
C GLY A 71 0.82 21.67 20.04
N VAL A 72 0.85 21.97 18.74
CA VAL A 72 1.65 21.21 17.75
C VAL A 72 3.13 21.57 17.90
N THR A 73 3.96 20.54 18.05
CA THR A 73 5.42 20.69 18.21
C THR A 73 6.27 19.83 17.29
N ASN A 74 5.65 18.86 16.61
CA ASN A 74 6.35 17.89 15.76
C ASN A 74 6.50 18.32 14.30
N VAL A 75 5.70 19.30 13.86
CA VAL A 75 5.78 19.88 12.51
C VAL A 75 5.54 21.39 12.58
N LYS A 76 6.01 22.13 11.57
CA LYS A 76 5.83 23.59 11.41
C LYS A 76 5.59 23.97 9.96
N PRO A 77 5.04 25.15 9.68
CA PRO A 77 4.92 25.66 8.31
C PRO A 77 6.25 25.63 7.56
N GLY A 78 6.21 25.13 6.32
CA GLY A 78 7.36 24.88 5.46
C GLY A 78 7.98 23.49 5.55
N ASP A 79 7.58 22.66 6.50
CA ASP A 79 8.04 21.27 6.56
C ASP A 79 7.39 20.44 5.44
N ARG A 80 8.22 19.70 4.70
CA ARG A 80 7.80 18.71 3.69
C ARG A 80 7.42 17.42 4.39
N CYS A 81 6.17 16.96 4.22
CA CYS A 81 5.67 15.78 4.92
C CYS A 81 4.92 14.80 4.02
N ALA A 82 4.98 13.51 4.36
CA ALA A 82 4.08 12.47 3.91
C ALA A 82 3.02 12.19 4.99
N VAL A 83 1.89 11.60 4.60
CA VAL A 83 0.81 11.27 5.52
C VAL A 83 0.84 9.80 5.92
N TYR A 84 0.87 9.52 7.22
CA TYR A 84 0.52 8.21 7.75
C TYR A 84 -0.99 8.15 7.98
N PHE A 85 -1.69 7.34 7.24
CA PHE A 85 -3.15 7.47 7.09
C PHE A 85 -4.01 6.78 8.16
N TYR A 86 -3.41 6.05 9.11
CA TYR A 86 -4.14 5.49 10.25
C TYR A 86 -4.32 6.53 11.36
N LEU A 87 -5.55 6.69 11.85
CA LEU A 87 -5.87 7.55 12.98
C LEU A 87 -5.80 6.73 14.27
N ASN A 88 -4.69 6.78 14.95
CA ASN A 88 -4.40 5.96 16.13
C ASN A 88 -4.53 6.75 17.41
N CYS A 89 -4.87 6.08 18.52
CA CYS A 89 -4.99 6.74 19.83
C CYS A 89 -3.63 7.13 20.46
N GLY A 90 -2.53 6.51 20.04
CA GLY A 90 -1.18 6.80 20.53
C GLY A 90 -0.83 6.22 21.91
N HIS A 91 -1.79 5.70 22.68
CA HIS A 91 -1.60 5.32 24.09
C HIS A 91 -2.02 3.89 24.47
N CYS A 92 -2.61 3.09 23.56
CA CYS A 92 -2.89 1.69 23.84
C CYS A 92 -1.62 0.83 23.72
N ARG A 93 -1.69 -0.41 24.21
CA ARG A 93 -0.54 -1.36 24.16
C ARG A 93 0.05 -1.54 22.76
N TRP A 94 -0.79 -1.50 21.72
CA TRP A 94 -0.36 -1.67 20.34
C TRP A 94 0.38 -0.44 19.82
N CYS A 95 -0.13 0.77 20.14
CA CYS A 95 0.55 2.02 19.80
C CYS A 95 1.90 2.13 20.52
N HIS A 96 1.95 1.84 21.83
CA HIS A 96 3.20 1.83 22.59
C HIS A 96 4.18 0.75 22.12
N GLY A 97 3.67 -0.36 21.59
CA GLY A 97 4.47 -1.47 21.04
C GLY A 97 4.90 -1.28 19.58
N GLY A 98 4.66 -0.10 18.97
CA GLY A 98 5.01 0.17 17.56
C GLY A 98 4.23 -0.70 16.57
N ARG A 99 2.98 -1.04 16.88
CA ARG A 99 2.06 -1.80 16.03
C ARG A 99 0.71 -1.10 15.92
N GLU A 100 0.75 0.18 15.59
CA GLU A 100 -0.38 1.08 15.62
C GLU A 100 -1.50 0.71 14.63
N THR A 101 -1.24 -0.10 13.60
CA THR A 101 -2.29 -0.65 12.73
C THR A 101 -3.28 -1.56 13.47
N LEU A 102 -2.89 -2.06 14.66
CA LEU A 102 -3.71 -2.87 15.55
C LEU A 102 -4.29 -2.08 16.72
N CYS A 103 -4.31 -0.75 16.64
CA CYS A 103 -4.81 0.14 17.68
C CYS A 103 -6.22 -0.27 18.15
N GLU A 104 -6.40 -0.41 19.48
CA GLU A 104 -7.69 -0.80 20.08
C GLU A 104 -8.74 0.33 20.02
N ASN A 105 -8.26 1.58 19.96
CA ASN A 105 -9.10 2.78 19.84
C ASN A 105 -8.82 3.46 18.49
N HIS A 106 -8.98 2.70 17.41
CA HIS A 106 -8.72 3.16 16.06
C HIS A 106 -9.76 4.20 15.64
N GLY A 107 -9.30 5.42 15.33
CA GLY A 107 -10.15 6.53 14.88
C GLY A 107 -10.54 6.46 13.40
N GLY A 108 -10.09 5.43 12.68
CA GLY A 108 -10.37 5.26 11.27
C GLY A 108 -9.18 5.57 10.35
N TYR A 109 -9.49 5.92 9.12
CA TYR A 109 -8.53 6.17 8.04
C TYR A 109 -8.77 7.55 7.42
N VAL A 110 -7.69 8.23 7.07
CA VAL A 110 -7.71 9.43 6.24
C VAL A 110 -8.34 9.08 4.88
N GLY A 111 -9.20 9.96 4.38
CA GLY A 111 -9.95 9.75 3.14
C GLY A 111 -11.17 8.82 3.26
N VAL A 112 -11.49 8.33 4.47
CA VAL A 112 -12.66 7.48 4.76
C VAL A 112 -13.44 8.02 5.99
N HIS A 113 -12.79 8.15 7.13
CA HIS A 113 -13.41 8.60 8.40
C HIS A 113 -13.21 10.09 8.64
N VAL A 114 -12.15 10.66 8.08
CA VAL A 114 -11.90 12.10 7.96
C VAL A 114 -11.58 12.42 6.51
N ASP A 115 -11.67 13.70 6.12
CA ASP A 115 -11.33 14.10 4.77
C ASP A 115 -9.87 13.81 4.44
N GLY A 116 -9.62 13.39 3.21
CA GLY A 116 -8.30 13.10 2.65
C GLY A 116 -7.80 14.18 1.72
N GLY A 117 -6.81 13.82 0.90
CA GLY A 117 -6.07 14.79 0.11
C GLY A 117 -6.40 14.85 -1.37
N TYR A 118 -7.52 14.33 -1.85
CA TYR A 118 -7.99 14.66 -3.20
C TYR A 118 -8.63 16.06 -3.21
N ALA A 119 -7.87 17.02 -2.70
CA ALA A 119 -8.16 18.44 -2.56
C ALA A 119 -6.85 19.24 -2.49
N ASP A 120 -6.92 20.55 -2.68
CA ASP A 120 -5.74 21.42 -2.57
C ASP A 120 -5.08 21.37 -1.17
N TYR A 121 -5.88 21.14 -0.11
CA TYR A 121 -5.41 21.05 1.28
C TYR A 121 -6.08 19.92 2.05
N VAL A 122 -5.37 19.41 3.07
CA VAL A 122 -5.89 18.44 4.04
C VAL A 122 -5.53 18.87 5.46
N CYS A 123 -6.49 18.76 6.40
CA CYS A 123 -6.29 19.02 7.82
C CYS A 123 -6.37 17.70 8.60
N LEU A 124 -5.33 17.38 9.37
CA LEU A 124 -5.22 16.11 10.10
C LEU A 124 -4.55 16.34 11.46
N PRO A 125 -4.70 15.40 12.41
CA PRO A 125 -3.86 15.38 13.61
C PRO A 125 -2.38 15.47 13.24
N ALA A 126 -1.64 16.37 13.87
CA ALA A 126 -0.25 16.66 13.50
C ALA A 126 0.67 15.42 13.54
N GLY A 127 0.36 14.44 14.40
CA GLY A 127 1.08 13.16 14.47
C GLY A 127 0.96 12.27 13.23
N ASN A 128 0.06 12.61 12.29
CA ASN A 128 -0.08 11.89 11.02
C ASN A 128 0.87 12.40 9.92
N PHE A 129 1.53 13.54 10.15
CA PHE A 129 2.52 14.09 9.21
C PHE A 129 3.93 13.66 9.60
N LEU A 130 4.62 13.00 8.68
CA LEU A 130 5.98 12.50 8.85
C LEU A 130 6.92 13.23 7.88
N PRO A 131 8.10 13.69 8.32
CA PRO A 131 8.99 14.47 7.46
C PRO A 131 9.51 13.64 6.29
N ILE A 132 9.54 14.26 5.11
CA ILE A 132 10.12 13.68 3.90
C ILE A 132 11.64 13.94 3.92
N PRO A 133 12.47 12.89 3.78
CA PRO A 133 13.92 13.07 3.76
C PRO A 133 14.37 13.85 2.52
N GLU A 134 15.56 14.47 2.62
CA GLU A 134 16.20 15.11 1.48
C GLU A 134 16.45 14.09 0.36
N GLY A 135 16.25 14.50 -0.89
CA GLY A 135 16.41 13.61 -2.05
C GLY A 135 15.16 12.82 -2.46
N LEU A 136 14.09 12.82 -1.66
CA LEU A 136 12.81 12.23 -2.05
C LEU A 136 11.82 13.34 -2.45
N ASP A 137 11.15 13.17 -3.60
CA ASP A 137 10.10 14.07 -4.05
C ASP A 137 8.73 13.73 -3.41
N TYR A 138 7.73 14.58 -3.64
CA TYR A 138 6.39 14.39 -3.06
C TYR A 138 5.67 13.17 -3.64
N GLU A 139 5.86 12.84 -4.93
CA GLU A 139 5.26 11.65 -5.53
C GLU A 139 5.84 10.38 -4.89
N GLY A 140 7.16 10.31 -4.74
CA GLY A 140 7.82 9.19 -4.07
C GLY A 140 7.36 9.03 -2.63
N ALA A 141 7.22 10.14 -1.89
CA ALA A 141 6.75 10.14 -0.52
C ALA A 141 5.27 9.72 -0.40
N ALA A 142 4.41 10.15 -1.31
CA ALA A 142 3.02 9.72 -1.38
C ALA A 142 2.91 8.22 -1.64
N ILE A 143 3.65 7.70 -2.62
CA ILE A 143 3.66 6.25 -2.95
C ILE A 143 4.28 5.42 -1.80
N ALA A 144 5.28 5.97 -1.10
CA ALA A 144 5.87 5.34 0.08
C ALA A 144 4.80 5.06 1.15
N ALA A 145 3.85 5.98 1.35
CA ALA A 145 2.89 5.95 2.43
C ALA A 145 1.94 4.72 2.43
N ASP A 146 1.79 4.04 1.31
CA ASP A 146 1.03 2.79 1.23
C ASP A 146 1.76 1.71 0.41
N ALA A 147 2.00 1.94 -0.90
CA ALA A 147 2.41 0.88 -1.81
C ALA A 147 3.79 0.28 -1.48
N VAL A 148 4.77 1.08 -1.01
CA VAL A 148 6.10 0.60 -0.62
C VAL A 148 6.10 0.11 0.83
N ASN A 149 5.53 0.92 1.73
CA ASN A 149 5.56 0.68 3.15
C ASN A 149 4.81 -0.61 3.57
N THR A 150 3.66 -0.88 2.93
CA THR A 150 2.92 -2.15 3.09
C THR A 150 3.81 -3.36 2.77
N ASN A 151 4.59 -3.27 1.70
CA ASN A 151 5.52 -4.34 1.30
C ASN A 151 6.68 -4.47 2.27
N TRP A 152 7.22 -3.34 2.75
CA TRP A 152 8.33 -3.34 3.71
C TRP A 152 7.95 -4.08 4.99
N HIS A 153 6.80 -3.73 5.59
CA HIS A 153 6.27 -4.44 6.76
C HIS A 153 6.00 -5.93 6.48
N CYS A 154 5.33 -6.21 5.36
CA CYS A 154 5.01 -7.58 4.98
C CYS A 154 6.26 -8.46 4.91
N MET A 155 7.28 -8.01 4.18
CA MET A 155 8.46 -8.82 3.91
C MET A 155 9.39 -8.92 5.09
N ARG A 156 9.58 -7.83 5.85
CA ARG A 156 10.42 -7.83 7.05
C ARG A 156 9.78 -8.55 8.23
N GLU A 157 8.55 -8.17 8.59
CA GLU A 157 7.94 -8.59 9.85
C GLU A 157 7.08 -9.86 9.71
N ARG A 158 6.48 -10.09 8.54
CA ARG A 158 5.53 -11.19 8.35
C ARG A 158 6.13 -12.34 7.56
N ALA A 159 6.67 -12.09 6.39
CA ALA A 159 7.34 -13.09 5.56
C ALA A 159 8.76 -13.40 6.06
N GLN A 160 9.42 -12.45 6.73
CA GLN A 160 10.78 -12.57 7.29
C GLN A 160 11.78 -13.06 6.23
N ILE A 161 11.70 -12.44 5.04
CA ILE A 161 12.56 -12.83 3.92
C ILE A 161 14.03 -12.50 4.20
N SER A 162 14.90 -13.35 3.69
CA SER A 162 16.34 -13.28 3.83
C SER A 162 17.03 -13.22 2.46
N PRO A 163 18.28 -12.79 2.37
CA PRO A 163 19.06 -12.95 1.16
C PRO A 163 19.11 -14.42 0.73
N HIS A 164 18.94 -14.65 -0.57
CA HIS A 164 18.89 -15.97 -1.21
C HIS A 164 17.56 -16.73 -1.11
N ASP A 165 16.54 -16.18 -0.43
CA ASP A 165 15.20 -16.79 -0.45
C ASP A 165 14.59 -16.68 -1.85
N ASP A 166 13.86 -17.71 -2.27
CA ASP A 166 12.94 -17.68 -3.39
C ASP A 166 11.59 -17.14 -2.89
N VAL A 167 11.12 -16.04 -3.50
CA VAL A 167 9.88 -15.35 -3.06
C VAL A 167 8.87 -15.34 -4.20
N LEU A 168 7.70 -15.95 -4.00
CA LEU A 168 6.58 -15.91 -4.93
C LEU A 168 5.67 -14.71 -4.60
N LEU A 169 5.43 -13.84 -5.58
CA LEU A 169 4.53 -12.70 -5.48
C LEU A 169 3.34 -12.90 -6.42
N ILE A 170 2.13 -13.08 -5.88
CA ILE A 170 0.90 -13.30 -6.66
C ILE A 170 0.13 -11.99 -6.78
N GLY A 171 -0.17 -11.54 -8.02
CA GLY A 171 -0.68 -10.22 -8.34
C GLY A 171 0.45 -9.18 -8.41
N ALA A 172 1.62 -9.62 -8.86
CA ALA A 172 2.87 -8.87 -8.81
C ALA A 172 2.92 -7.65 -9.75
N GLY A 173 2.13 -7.63 -10.83
CA GLY A 173 2.08 -6.50 -11.76
C GLY A 173 1.15 -5.37 -11.36
N GLY A 174 0.42 -5.50 -10.24
CA GLY A 174 -0.41 -4.44 -9.68
C GLY A 174 0.38 -3.36 -8.94
N GLY A 175 -0.28 -2.25 -8.59
CA GLY A 175 0.37 -1.08 -7.98
C GLY A 175 1.07 -1.32 -6.65
N VAL A 176 0.66 -2.31 -5.85
CA VAL A 176 1.37 -2.74 -4.63
C VAL A 176 2.40 -3.81 -4.99
N GLY A 177 2.04 -4.78 -5.83
CA GLY A 177 2.89 -5.92 -6.18
C GLY A 177 4.21 -5.53 -6.85
N VAL A 178 4.19 -4.55 -7.75
CA VAL A 178 5.41 -4.07 -8.43
C VAL A 178 6.42 -3.43 -7.46
N HIS A 179 5.94 -2.77 -6.41
CA HIS A 179 6.80 -2.28 -5.34
C HIS A 179 7.28 -3.43 -4.44
N GLY A 180 6.47 -4.48 -4.29
CA GLY A 180 6.87 -5.71 -3.61
C GLY A 180 8.06 -6.38 -4.26
N ILE A 181 8.14 -6.40 -5.60
CA ILE A 181 9.30 -6.90 -6.32
C ILE A 181 10.55 -6.14 -5.88
N GLN A 182 10.53 -4.82 -5.91
CA GLN A 182 11.68 -4.00 -5.53
C GLN A 182 12.07 -4.18 -4.05
N VAL A 183 11.08 -4.27 -3.16
CA VAL A 183 11.33 -4.51 -1.73
C VAL A 183 12.00 -5.88 -1.53
N ALA A 184 11.48 -6.95 -2.15
CA ALA A 184 12.11 -8.28 -2.07
C ALA A 184 13.54 -8.28 -2.61
N LYS A 185 13.78 -7.60 -3.73
CA LYS A 185 15.14 -7.41 -4.28
C LYS A 185 16.06 -6.63 -3.34
N ALA A 186 15.54 -5.61 -2.65
CA ALA A 186 16.32 -4.85 -1.64
C ALA A 186 16.74 -5.71 -0.44
N PHE A 187 15.96 -6.74 -0.09
CA PHE A 187 16.33 -7.76 0.90
C PHE A 187 17.25 -8.87 0.35
N GLY A 188 17.55 -8.86 -0.96
CA GLY A 188 18.45 -9.83 -1.60
C GLY A 188 17.77 -11.11 -2.08
N ALA A 189 16.44 -11.17 -2.10
CA ALA A 189 15.69 -12.34 -2.54
C ALA A 189 15.68 -12.51 -4.08
N ARG A 190 15.47 -13.74 -4.54
CA ARG A 190 15.08 -14.05 -5.91
C ARG A 190 13.56 -14.00 -6.02
N VAL A 191 13.02 -13.26 -6.99
CA VAL A 191 11.59 -12.96 -7.13
C VAL A 191 10.96 -13.73 -8.28
N ILE A 192 9.94 -14.52 -7.97
CA ILE A 192 9.04 -15.18 -8.93
C ILE A 192 7.72 -14.38 -8.93
N ALA A 193 7.46 -13.63 -10.00
CA ALA A 193 6.25 -12.82 -10.14
C ALA A 193 5.15 -13.59 -10.87
N ALA A 194 3.96 -13.70 -10.27
CA ALA A 194 2.79 -14.30 -10.88
C ALA A 194 1.69 -13.27 -11.11
N ASP A 195 1.14 -13.19 -12.33
CA ASP A 195 0.02 -12.33 -12.68
C ASP A 195 -0.80 -12.94 -13.82
N ILE A 196 -1.96 -12.36 -14.12
CA ILE A 196 -2.89 -12.83 -15.16
C ILE A 196 -2.62 -12.28 -16.55
N SER A 197 -1.75 -11.29 -16.72
CA SER A 197 -1.49 -10.54 -17.95
C SER A 197 -0.02 -10.58 -18.32
N ASP A 198 0.29 -10.92 -19.57
CA ASP A 198 1.67 -10.88 -20.09
C ASP A 198 2.26 -9.47 -20.04
N GLU A 199 1.44 -8.43 -20.28
CA GLU A 199 1.87 -7.04 -20.17
C GLU A 199 2.31 -6.69 -18.74
N LYS A 200 1.52 -7.10 -17.71
CA LYS A 200 1.88 -6.93 -16.31
C LYS A 200 3.13 -7.72 -15.92
N LEU A 201 3.33 -8.89 -16.51
CA LEU A 201 4.51 -9.71 -16.27
C LEU A 201 5.78 -9.10 -16.90
N GLU A 202 5.67 -8.55 -18.11
CA GLU A 202 6.78 -7.80 -18.71
C GLU A 202 7.11 -6.53 -17.90
N TYR A 203 6.08 -5.84 -17.38
CA TYR A 203 6.28 -4.73 -16.45
C TYR A 203 6.96 -5.18 -15.15
N ALA A 204 6.56 -6.33 -14.59
CA ALA A 204 7.21 -6.92 -13.41
C ALA A 204 8.70 -7.21 -13.63
N LYS A 205 9.09 -7.73 -14.81
CA LYS A 205 10.50 -7.92 -15.17
C LYS A 205 11.30 -6.63 -15.20
N GLN A 206 10.72 -5.54 -15.74
CA GLN A 206 11.38 -4.23 -15.77
C GLN A 206 11.69 -3.70 -14.35
N TRP A 207 10.92 -4.13 -13.35
CA TRP A 207 11.09 -3.77 -11.95
C TRP A 207 11.86 -4.81 -11.12
N GLY A 208 12.45 -5.82 -11.78
CA GLY A 208 13.43 -6.72 -11.17
C GLY A 208 12.93 -8.12 -10.81
N ALA A 209 11.76 -8.55 -11.33
CA ALA A 209 11.36 -9.94 -11.20
C ALA A 209 12.35 -10.84 -11.99
N ASP A 210 12.86 -11.88 -11.32
CA ASP A 210 13.82 -12.81 -11.93
C ASP A 210 13.10 -13.83 -12.81
N GLU A 211 11.91 -14.27 -12.39
CA GLU A 211 11.07 -15.22 -13.12
C GLU A 211 9.61 -14.73 -13.13
N VAL A 212 8.86 -15.17 -14.13
CA VAL A 212 7.44 -14.83 -14.24
C VAL A 212 6.57 -16.04 -14.53
N ILE A 213 5.34 -16.01 -14.00
CA ILE A 213 4.32 -17.05 -14.19
C ILE A 213 3.03 -16.39 -14.66
N ASN A 214 2.59 -16.69 -15.90
CA ASN A 214 1.26 -16.28 -16.36
C ASN A 214 0.21 -17.24 -15.81
N VAL A 215 -0.59 -16.77 -14.85
CA VAL A 215 -1.61 -17.56 -14.15
C VAL A 215 -2.71 -18.06 -15.08
N ARG A 216 -3.03 -17.32 -16.17
CA ARG A 216 -4.03 -17.73 -17.16
C ARG A 216 -3.52 -18.82 -18.10
N ALA A 217 -2.21 -18.92 -18.29
CA ALA A 217 -1.59 -19.88 -19.20
C ALA A 217 -1.35 -21.24 -18.53
N ILE A 218 -1.51 -21.34 -17.21
CA ILE A 218 -1.23 -22.55 -16.44
C ILE A 218 -2.38 -22.86 -15.47
N ASN A 219 -2.51 -24.14 -15.11
CA ASN A 219 -3.54 -24.57 -14.17
C ASN A 219 -3.08 -24.57 -12.71
N ASP A 220 -1.76 -24.56 -12.46
CA ASP A 220 -1.19 -24.74 -11.13
C ASP A 220 0.03 -23.83 -10.92
N VAL A 221 -0.19 -22.71 -10.24
CA VAL A 221 0.85 -21.73 -9.90
C VAL A 221 1.87 -22.32 -8.94
N ALA A 222 1.44 -23.16 -7.99
CA ALA A 222 2.33 -23.77 -7.02
C ALA A 222 3.28 -24.79 -7.69
N ALA A 223 2.77 -25.62 -8.59
CA ALA A 223 3.61 -26.54 -9.36
C ALA A 223 4.61 -25.79 -10.25
N ALA A 224 4.20 -24.66 -10.88
CA ALA A 224 5.09 -23.82 -11.67
C ALA A 224 6.20 -23.19 -10.81
N ALA A 225 5.87 -22.63 -9.65
CA ALA A 225 6.85 -22.08 -8.71
C ALA A 225 7.83 -23.16 -8.23
N ARG A 226 7.34 -24.36 -7.87
CA ARG A 226 8.19 -25.48 -7.50
C ARG A 226 9.15 -25.88 -8.62
N LYS A 227 8.69 -25.88 -9.86
CA LYS A 227 9.56 -26.20 -11.01
C LYS A 227 10.71 -25.20 -11.15
N LEU A 228 10.48 -23.92 -10.86
CA LEU A 228 11.49 -22.86 -10.89
C LEU A 228 12.47 -22.91 -9.70
N THR A 229 12.14 -23.71 -8.67
CA THR A 229 12.95 -23.91 -7.45
C THR A 229 13.42 -25.37 -7.28
N ASP A 230 13.65 -26.08 -8.40
CA ASP A 230 14.13 -27.47 -8.43
C ASP A 230 13.28 -28.42 -7.57
N GLY A 231 11.98 -28.19 -7.49
CA GLY A 231 11.03 -28.99 -6.72
C GLY A 231 10.93 -28.65 -5.23
N LYS A 232 11.77 -27.74 -4.70
CA LYS A 232 11.81 -27.42 -3.25
C LYS A 232 10.61 -26.61 -2.80
N GLY A 233 10.13 -25.66 -3.61
CA GLY A 233 9.17 -24.63 -3.25
C GLY A 233 9.87 -23.34 -2.82
N VAL A 234 9.07 -22.34 -2.43
CA VAL A 234 9.54 -20.99 -2.08
C VAL A 234 9.57 -20.81 -0.55
N GLU A 235 10.53 -20.03 -0.05
CA GLU A 235 10.65 -19.67 1.37
C GLU A 235 9.54 -18.71 1.79
N ALA A 236 9.11 -17.83 0.89
CA ALA A 236 7.99 -16.93 1.14
C ALA A 236 7.06 -16.81 -0.07
N ALA A 237 5.76 -16.67 0.20
CA ALA A 237 4.75 -16.36 -0.81
C ALA A 237 3.87 -15.22 -0.31
N VAL A 238 3.74 -14.15 -1.09
CA VAL A 238 2.90 -12.98 -0.76
C VAL A 238 1.76 -12.89 -1.77
N ASP A 239 0.53 -12.87 -1.28
CA ASP A 239 -0.67 -12.78 -2.09
C ASP A 239 -1.31 -11.37 -1.98
N TYR A 240 -1.19 -10.58 -3.06
CA TYR A 240 -1.80 -9.26 -3.20
C TYR A 240 -3.26 -9.31 -3.69
N VAL A 241 -3.73 -10.47 -4.14
CA VAL A 241 -5.10 -10.67 -4.63
C VAL A 241 -6.04 -11.01 -3.49
N GLY A 242 -5.63 -11.93 -2.61
CA GLY A 242 -6.37 -12.37 -1.43
C GLY A 242 -7.62 -13.18 -1.74
N ALA A 243 -7.72 -13.80 -2.92
CA ALA A 243 -8.77 -14.74 -3.23
C ALA A 243 -8.44 -16.13 -2.66
N PRO A 244 -9.47 -16.96 -2.31
CA PRO A 244 -9.21 -18.30 -1.80
C PRO A 244 -8.27 -19.12 -2.68
N GLN A 245 -8.42 -19.06 -4.00
CA GLN A 245 -7.60 -19.81 -4.95
C GLN A 245 -6.15 -19.34 -4.99
N THR A 246 -5.92 -18.02 -4.95
CA THR A 246 -4.56 -17.44 -5.00
C THR A 246 -3.83 -17.70 -3.68
N PHE A 247 -4.51 -17.56 -2.55
CA PHE A 247 -3.88 -17.80 -1.25
C PHE A 247 -3.63 -19.30 -0.99
N SER A 248 -4.54 -20.19 -1.44
CA SER A 248 -4.27 -21.64 -1.44
C SER A 248 -3.04 -22.01 -2.30
N ALA A 249 -2.88 -21.38 -3.46
CA ALA A 249 -1.71 -21.58 -4.31
C ALA A 249 -0.42 -21.07 -3.62
N ALA A 250 -0.50 -19.91 -2.93
CA ALA A 250 0.63 -19.38 -2.14
C ALA A 250 1.07 -20.39 -1.06
N ILE A 251 0.14 -20.96 -0.30
CA ILE A 251 0.42 -21.97 0.73
C ILE A 251 1.02 -23.24 0.11
N ALA A 252 0.45 -23.71 -0.99
CA ALA A 252 0.92 -24.93 -1.68
C ALA A 252 2.32 -24.76 -2.31
N ALA A 253 2.72 -23.56 -2.68
CA ALA A 253 4.04 -23.27 -3.24
C ALA A 253 5.18 -23.33 -2.22
N LEU A 254 4.88 -23.23 -0.92
CA LEU A 254 5.89 -23.15 0.14
C LEU A 254 6.75 -24.40 0.28
N THR A 255 8.03 -24.19 0.55
CA THR A 255 8.94 -25.20 1.12
C THR A 255 8.60 -25.46 2.59
N ALA A 256 9.30 -26.39 3.26
CA ALA A 256 9.21 -26.56 4.71
C ALA A 256 9.69 -25.28 5.42
N ALA A 257 9.08 -24.93 6.55
CA ALA A 257 9.26 -23.68 7.30
C ALA A 257 8.94 -22.40 6.53
N GLY A 258 8.39 -22.50 5.31
CA GLY A 258 8.03 -21.35 4.47
C GLY A 258 6.84 -20.57 5.02
N ARG A 259 6.68 -19.32 4.56
CA ARG A 259 5.68 -18.35 5.04
C ARG A 259 4.77 -17.88 3.92
N ALA A 260 3.46 -18.13 4.03
CA ALA A 260 2.44 -17.53 3.17
C ALA A 260 1.83 -16.30 3.86
N VAL A 261 1.85 -15.16 3.19
CA VAL A 261 1.33 -13.89 3.72
C VAL A 261 0.26 -13.35 2.79
N VAL A 262 -0.95 -13.11 3.31
CA VAL A 262 -2.01 -12.43 2.55
C VAL A 262 -2.01 -10.92 2.88
N ILE A 263 -2.07 -10.11 1.82
CA ILE A 263 -2.28 -8.64 1.87
C ILE A 263 -3.60 -8.28 1.19
N GLY A 264 -3.93 -8.96 0.08
CA GLY A 264 -5.19 -8.79 -0.63
C GLY A 264 -6.39 -9.22 0.21
N ALA A 265 -7.57 -8.70 -0.12
CA ALA A 265 -8.78 -8.94 0.66
C ALA A 265 -10.00 -9.17 -0.26
N LYS A 266 -10.16 -10.41 -0.71
CA LYS A 266 -11.39 -10.85 -1.40
C LYS A 266 -12.19 -11.78 -0.49
N PRO A 267 -13.53 -11.79 -0.55
CA PRO A 267 -14.34 -12.70 0.25
C PRO A 267 -14.06 -14.17 -0.05
N GLY A 268 -14.12 -15.01 0.99
CA GLY A 268 -14.02 -16.46 0.87
C GLY A 268 -13.17 -17.08 1.98
N ASN A 269 -13.11 -18.43 1.98
CA ASN A 269 -12.38 -19.21 2.98
C ASN A 269 -11.28 -20.03 2.31
N VAL A 270 -10.20 -20.24 3.03
CA VAL A 270 -9.08 -21.11 2.64
C VAL A 270 -9.00 -22.27 3.63
N GLU A 271 -8.93 -23.50 3.12
CA GLU A 271 -8.71 -24.68 3.94
C GLU A 271 -7.21 -24.88 4.15
N VAL A 272 -6.83 -25.15 5.39
CA VAL A 272 -5.45 -25.45 5.78
C VAL A 272 -5.40 -26.79 6.47
N ASN A 273 -4.53 -27.69 6.00
CA ASN A 273 -4.35 -29.01 6.60
C ASN A 273 -3.46 -28.92 7.85
N PRO A 274 -4.00 -29.18 9.08
CA PRO A 274 -3.22 -29.08 10.31
C PRO A 274 -2.04 -30.05 10.36
N ILE A 275 -2.17 -31.26 9.76
CA ILE A 275 -1.09 -32.24 9.72
C ILE A 275 0.05 -31.76 8.85
N GLU A 276 -0.26 -31.14 7.70
CA GLU A 276 0.76 -30.54 6.85
C GLU A 276 1.50 -29.44 7.59
N LEU A 277 0.79 -28.53 8.26
CA LEU A 277 1.43 -27.48 9.08
C LEU A 277 2.35 -28.07 10.14
N LEU A 278 1.89 -29.11 10.85
CA LEU A 278 2.66 -29.74 11.90
C LEU A 278 3.99 -30.35 11.39
N ILE A 279 3.95 -31.07 10.27
CA ILE A 279 5.13 -31.79 9.77
C ILE A 279 6.07 -30.94 8.96
N THR A 280 5.57 -29.83 8.38
CA THR A 280 6.38 -28.92 7.54
C THR A 280 6.72 -27.59 8.23
N GLU A 281 6.16 -27.32 9.41
CA GLU A 281 6.32 -26.06 10.15
C GLU A 281 6.01 -24.79 9.32
N LYS A 282 5.14 -24.91 8.30
CA LYS A 282 4.72 -23.77 7.48
C LYS A 282 3.95 -22.76 8.32
N ILE A 283 4.11 -21.48 7.98
CA ILE A 283 3.41 -20.37 8.63
C ILE A 283 2.45 -19.72 7.63
N VAL A 284 1.17 -19.64 8.03
CA VAL A 284 0.11 -18.96 7.27
C VAL A 284 -0.33 -17.74 8.08
N THR A 285 -0.22 -16.53 7.51
CA THR A 285 -0.46 -15.29 8.24
C THR A 285 -0.98 -14.17 7.34
N GLY A 286 -1.42 -13.07 7.94
CA GLY A 286 -1.79 -11.83 7.25
C GLY A 286 -0.82 -10.70 7.55
N SER A 287 -0.80 -9.69 6.68
CA SER A 287 -0.09 -8.44 6.86
C SER A 287 -1.06 -7.26 6.69
N ARG A 288 -0.99 -6.29 7.59
CA ARG A 288 -1.84 -5.11 7.55
C ARG A 288 -0.99 -3.85 7.58
N HIS A 289 -0.79 -3.27 6.37
CA HIS A 289 -0.04 -2.02 6.23
C HIS A 289 1.31 -2.06 7.00
N SER A 290 1.64 -0.97 7.71
CA SER A 290 2.94 -0.79 8.37
C SER A 290 2.84 0.22 9.52
N THR A 291 3.95 0.50 10.17
CA THR A 291 4.07 1.46 11.26
C THR A 291 4.60 2.81 10.76
N ARG A 292 4.49 3.86 11.59
CA ARG A 292 5.10 5.18 11.30
C ARG A 292 6.61 5.09 11.14
N THR A 293 7.27 4.30 12.00
CA THR A 293 8.72 4.08 11.92
C THR A 293 9.10 3.44 10.59
N GLU A 294 8.36 2.44 10.15
CA GLU A 294 8.60 1.80 8.86
C GLU A 294 8.37 2.73 7.67
N LEU A 295 7.40 3.66 7.75
CA LEU A 295 7.22 4.66 6.71
C LEU A 295 8.42 5.60 6.62
N MET A 296 8.98 6.05 7.75
CA MET A 296 10.22 6.85 7.74
C MET A 296 11.39 6.06 7.15
N GLU A 297 11.57 4.80 7.53
CA GLU A 297 12.61 3.92 6.98
C GLU A 297 12.47 3.73 5.46
N THR A 298 11.25 3.49 4.97
CA THR A 298 11.01 3.31 3.53
C THR A 298 11.25 4.58 2.74
N MET A 299 10.87 5.73 3.25
CA MET A 299 11.19 7.01 2.61
C MET A 299 12.71 7.25 2.53
N GLU A 300 13.47 6.91 3.58
CA GLU A 300 14.94 6.98 3.57
C GLU A 300 15.57 6.06 2.52
N ILE A 301 15.07 4.83 2.39
CA ILE A 301 15.55 3.86 1.39
C ILE A 301 15.23 4.33 -0.03
N MET A 302 14.05 4.93 -0.23
CA MET A 302 13.66 5.52 -1.51
C MET A 302 14.52 6.76 -1.83
N ALA A 303 14.80 7.61 -0.85
CA ALA A 303 15.70 8.77 -1.03
C ALA A 303 17.11 8.36 -1.47
N ARG A 304 17.58 7.18 -1.03
CA ARG A 304 18.86 6.58 -1.48
C ARG A 304 18.77 5.91 -2.87
N GLY A 305 17.59 5.86 -3.49
CA GLY A 305 17.37 5.29 -4.81
C GLY A 305 17.34 3.76 -4.88
N LEU A 306 17.28 3.06 -3.74
CA LEU A 306 17.19 1.59 -3.70
C LEU A 306 15.82 1.07 -4.12
N ILE A 307 14.76 1.83 -3.87
CA ILE A 307 13.40 1.58 -4.32
C ILE A 307 12.90 2.84 -5.00
N LYS A 308 12.24 2.69 -6.15
CA LYS A 308 11.71 3.81 -6.94
C LYS A 308 10.19 3.70 -7.07
N PRO A 309 9.46 4.82 -7.09
CA PRO A 309 8.02 4.77 -7.33
C PRO A 309 7.73 4.27 -8.75
N ALA A 310 7.02 3.15 -8.86
CA ALA A 310 6.59 2.56 -10.13
C ALA A 310 5.25 3.19 -10.55
N ILE A 311 5.31 4.43 -11.06
CA ILE A 311 4.14 5.21 -11.47
C ILE A 311 3.84 4.92 -12.95
N GLY A 312 2.69 4.31 -13.21
CA GLY A 312 2.24 4.00 -14.57
C GLY A 312 1.51 5.16 -15.25
N LYS A 313 0.80 5.97 -14.48
CA LYS A 313 0.03 7.11 -15.01
C LYS A 313 -0.01 8.28 -14.03
N ARG A 314 0.01 9.49 -14.58
CA ARG A 314 -0.21 10.74 -13.85
C ARG A 314 -1.38 11.48 -14.45
N VAL A 315 -2.28 11.99 -13.61
CA VAL A 315 -3.36 12.91 -14.00
C VAL A 315 -3.46 14.04 -12.96
N HIS A 316 -4.06 15.16 -13.33
CA HIS A 316 -4.38 16.19 -12.34
C HIS A 316 -5.45 15.65 -11.36
N PHE A 317 -5.42 16.06 -10.08
CA PHE A 317 -6.30 15.48 -9.06
C PHE A 317 -7.78 15.66 -9.37
N THR A 318 -8.16 16.69 -10.14
CA THR A 318 -9.54 16.88 -10.61
C THR A 318 -10.00 15.84 -11.62
N GLU A 319 -9.09 15.06 -12.18
CA GLU A 319 -9.36 13.96 -13.12
C GLU A 319 -9.26 12.58 -12.44
N VAL A 320 -9.30 12.51 -11.11
CA VAL A 320 -9.13 11.27 -10.34
C VAL A 320 -10.11 10.16 -10.74
N GLU A 321 -11.32 10.51 -11.21
CA GLU A 321 -12.30 9.51 -11.67
C GLU A 321 -11.74 8.64 -12.80
N THR A 322 -11.02 9.22 -13.76
CA THR A 322 -10.43 8.46 -14.88
C THR A 322 -9.42 7.41 -14.38
N MET A 323 -8.70 7.71 -13.29
CA MET A 323 -7.79 6.77 -12.65
C MET A 323 -8.54 5.61 -11.98
N PHE A 324 -9.68 5.90 -11.34
CA PHE A 324 -10.53 4.87 -10.74
C PHE A 324 -11.15 3.95 -11.80
N GLU A 325 -11.56 4.48 -12.94
CA GLU A 325 -12.06 3.68 -14.08
C GLU A 325 -11.00 2.70 -14.59
N GLU A 326 -9.76 3.14 -14.78
CA GLU A 326 -8.66 2.27 -15.21
C GLU A 326 -8.28 1.21 -14.18
N LEU A 327 -8.32 1.56 -12.89
CA LEU A 327 -8.10 0.59 -11.81
C LEU A 327 -9.18 -0.48 -11.77
N GLN A 328 -10.45 -0.11 -11.98
CA GLN A 328 -11.58 -1.05 -12.06
C GLN A 328 -11.50 -1.95 -13.29
N ALA A 329 -11.02 -1.41 -14.41
CA ALA A 329 -10.78 -2.15 -15.65
C ALA A 329 -9.51 -3.03 -15.58
N GLU A 330 -8.73 -2.95 -14.51
CA GLU A 330 -7.43 -3.64 -14.31
C GLU A 330 -6.38 -3.34 -15.40
N THR A 331 -6.51 -2.18 -16.09
CA THR A 331 -5.63 -1.77 -17.19
C THR A 331 -4.43 -0.94 -16.73
N LEU A 332 -4.47 -0.35 -15.55
CA LEU A 332 -3.36 0.44 -15.02
C LEU A 332 -2.16 -0.45 -14.68
N LEU A 333 -0.98 -0.13 -15.22
CA LEU A 333 0.30 -0.70 -14.84
C LEU A 333 0.90 0.11 -13.68
N GLY A 334 1.39 -0.57 -12.64
CA GLY A 334 1.98 0.11 -11.50
C GLY A 334 0.97 0.95 -10.69
N ARG A 335 1.44 2.08 -10.10
CA ARG A 335 0.63 2.98 -9.27
C ARG A 335 0.16 4.19 -10.06
N GLY A 336 -1.06 4.65 -9.79
CA GLY A 336 -1.53 5.97 -10.23
C GLY A 336 -0.96 7.07 -9.34
N ALA A 337 -0.66 8.23 -9.92
CA ALA A 337 -0.29 9.43 -9.18
C ALA A 337 -1.14 10.62 -9.62
N LEU A 338 -1.54 11.44 -8.65
CA LEU A 338 -2.23 12.69 -8.88
C LEU A 338 -1.27 13.86 -8.70
N THR A 339 -1.32 14.78 -9.66
CA THR A 339 -0.57 16.05 -9.63
C THR A 339 -1.47 17.20 -9.21
N TYR A 340 -0.88 18.25 -8.67
CA TYR A 340 -1.55 19.45 -8.18
C TYR A 340 -0.92 20.68 -8.78
N ASP A 341 -1.66 21.80 -8.80
CA ASP A 341 -1.11 23.09 -9.22
C ASP A 341 -0.10 23.58 -8.17
N ASN A 342 1.06 24.07 -8.66
CA ASN A 342 2.14 24.60 -7.82
C ASN A 342 1.83 25.96 -7.19
#